data_e979f3d2af150dfad2f9679aabab636d
#
_entry.id   e979f3d2af150dfad2f9679aabab636d
#
_cell.length_a   1.000
_cell.length_b   1.000
_cell.length_c   1.000
_cell.angle_alpha   90.00
_cell.angle_beta   90.00
_cell.angle_gamma   90.00
#
_symmetry.space_group_name_H-M   'P 1'
#
loop_
_entity.id
_entity.type
_entity.pdbx_description
1 polymer ?
#
loop_
_entity_poly.entity_id
_entity_poly.type
_entity_poly.pdbx_seq_one_letter_code
_entity_poly.pdbx_strand_id
1 'polypeptide(L)'
;FDAGLVLRKRLTITGSTLRPRSVAYKTVIARELRERVWPWLEAGRVRPVIHRVFHAAEPTAAAEAHALMETSTHVGKIVLSWA
;
A
#
# COMPACT_ATOMS: atom_id res chain seq x y z
N PHE A 1 6.19 2.96 23.35
CA PHE A 1 5.60 1.61 23.46
C PHE A 1 5.97 0.94 24.81
N ASP A 2 5.23 -0.09 25.19
CA ASP A 2 5.45 -0.81 26.45
C ASP A 2 6.52 -1.90 26.27
N ALA A 3 7.74 -1.63 26.73
CA ALA A 3 8.84 -2.58 26.66
C ALA A 3 8.60 -3.83 27.51
N GLY A 4 7.89 -3.69 28.63
CA GLY A 4 7.52 -4.83 29.47
C GLY A 4 6.58 -5.80 28.75
N LEU A 5 5.67 -5.29 27.94
CA LEU A 5 4.79 -6.12 27.12
C LEU A 5 5.57 -6.88 26.05
N VAL A 6 6.53 -6.21 25.42
CA VAL A 6 7.43 -6.85 24.43
C VAL A 6 8.18 -8.02 25.07
N LEU A 7 8.69 -7.82 26.26
CA LEU A 7 9.41 -8.85 27.00
C LEU A 7 8.51 -10.04 27.36
N ARG A 8 7.36 -9.77 27.97
CA ARG A 8 6.44 -10.82 28.42
C ARG A 8 5.88 -11.66 27.28
N LYS A 9 5.58 -11.02 26.15
CA LYS A 9 5.03 -11.71 24.96
C LYS A 9 6.11 -12.22 24.02
N ARG A 10 7.38 -12.00 24.32
CA ARG A 10 8.51 -12.41 23.48
C ARG A 10 8.36 -11.90 22.05
N LEU A 11 7.99 -10.64 21.90
CA LEU A 11 7.80 -10.00 20.59
C LEU A 11 9.13 -9.62 19.97
N THR A 12 9.15 -9.60 18.65
CA THR A 12 10.25 -9.04 17.87
C THR A 12 9.79 -7.70 17.28
N ILE A 13 10.58 -6.64 17.51
CA ILE A 13 10.36 -5.34 16.88
C ILE A 13 11.53 -5.11 15.92
N THR A 14 11.21 -4.90 14.67
CA THR A 14 12.20 -4.65 13.63
C THR A 14 11.68 -3.62 12.65
N GLY A 15 12.57 -3.07 11.85
CA GLY A 15 12.22 -2.13 10.80
C GLY A 15 12.87 -2.51 9.49
N SER A 16 12.30 -2.03 8.42
CA SER A 16 12.87 -2.21 7.09
C SER A 16 12.66 -0.95 6.26
N THR A 17 13.54 -0.77 5.28
CA THR A 17 13.44 0.30 4.30
C THR A 17 13.63 -0.30 2.92
N LEU A 18 12.88 0.20 1.95
CA LEU A 18 12.98 -0.26 0.56
C LEU A 18 13.62 0.79 -0.34
N ARG A 19 13.24 2.05 -0.15
CA ARG A 19 13.64 3.13 -1.05
C ARG A 19 15.15 3.25 -1.29
N PRO A 20 16.01 3.19 -0.25
CA PRO A 20 17.46 3.30 -0.43
C PRO A 20 18.14 2.01 -0.88
N ARG A 21 17.40 0.92 -1.04
CA ARG A 21 17.97 -0.36 -1.46
C ARG A 21 18.39 -0.32 -2.93
N SER A 22 19.35 -1.17 -3.28
CA SER A 22 19.84 -1.30 -4.66
C SER A 22 18.76 -1.76 -5.63
N VAL A 23 18.96 -1.47 -6.90
CA VAL A 23 18.07 -1.97 -7.97
C VAL A 23 18.04 -3.50 -7.97
N ALA A 24 19.19 -4.15 -7.78
CA ALA A 24 19.28 -5.61 -7.72
C ALA A 24 18.40 -6.19 -6.59
N TYR A 25 18.44 -5.59 -5.41
CA TYR A 25 17.62 -5.98 -4.26
C TYR A 25 16.12 -5.85 -4.57
N LYS A 26 15.73 -4.70 -5.13
CA LYS A 26 14.33 -4.42 -5.48
C LYS A 26 13.83 -5.34 -6.60
N THR A 27 14.70 -5.72 -7.53
CA THR A 27 14.36 -6.63 -8.63
C THR A 27 13.97 -8.01 -8.11
N VAL A 28 14.70 -8.53 -7.12
CA VAL A 28 14.37 -9.81 -6.48
C VAL A 28 12.98 -9.76 -5.85
N ILE A 29 12.68 -8.70 -5.10
CA ILE A 29 11.37 -8.51 -4.48
C ILE A 29 10.26 -8.42 -5.53
N ALA A 30 10.46 -7.64 -6.59
CA ALA A 30 9.48 -7.48 -7.65
C ALA A 30 9.20 -8.82 -8.36
N ARG A 31 10.22 -9.62 -8.59
CA ARG A 31 10.08 -10.95 -9.19
C ARG A 31 9.28 -11.88 -8.30
N GLU A 32 9.58 -11.92 -7.01
CA GLU A 32 8.82 -12.75 -6.07
C GLU A 32 7.36 -12.33 -5.95
N LEU A 33 7.07 -11.03 -5.94
CA LEU A 33 5.71 -10.53 -5.97
C LEU A 33 4.97 -11.00 -7.23
N ARG A 34 5.60 -10.90 -8.38
CA ARG A 34 5.02 -11.32 -9.65
C ARG A 34 4.75 -12.83 -9.70
N GLU A 35 5.65 -13.63 -9.18
CA GLU A 35 5.54 -15.10 -9.21
C GLU A 35 4.59 -15.65 -8.16
N ARG A 36 4.56 -15.04 -6.96
CA ARG A 36 3.84 -15.58 -5.81
C ARG A 36 2.54 -14.87 -5.49
N VAL A 37 2.47 -13.55 -5.66
CA VAL A 37 1.32 -12.74 -5.24
C VAL A 37 0.38 -12.44 -6.41
N TRP A 38 0.90 -12.15 -7.58
CA TRP A 38 0.06 -11.84 -8.75
C TRP A 38 -0.93 -12.95 -9.11
N PRO A 39 -0.59 -14.24 -9.03
CA PRO A 39 -1.58 -15.29 -9.23
C PRO A 39 -2.78 -15.20 -8.28
N TRP A 40 -2.57 -14.74 -7.06
CA TRP A 40 -3.66 -14.54 -6.10
C TRP A 40 -4.55 -13.35 -6.48
N LEU A 41 -3.94 -12.28 -7.00
CA LEU A 41 -4.70 -11.13 -7.51
C LEU A 41 -5.54 -11.53 -8.73
N GLU A 42 -4.96 -12.26 -9.66
CA GLU A 42 -5.67 -12.75 -10.86
C GLU A 42 -6.80 -13.72 -10.51
N ALA A 43 -6.62 -14.54 -9.50
CA ALA A 43 -7.64 -15.47 -9.02
C ALA A 43 -8.71 -14.81 -8.12
N GLY A 44 -8.54 -13.52 -7.79
CA GLY A 44 -9.46 -12.80 -6.91
C GLY A 44 -9.35 -13.17 -5.43
N ARG A 45 -8.31 -13.90 -5.04
CA ARG A 45 -8.05 -14.28 -3.64
C ARG A 45 -7.53 -13.12 -2.80
N VAL A 46 -6.88 -12.16 -3.44
CA VAL A 46 -6.41 -10.91 -2.86
C VAL A 46 -6.97 -9.78 -3.71
N ARG A 47 -7.62 -8.82 -3.10
CA ARG A 47 -8.22 -7.67 -3.79
C ARG A 47 -7.79 -6.37 -3.14
N PRO A 48 -7.35 -5.37 -3.93
CA PRO A 48 -7.16 -4.03 -3.41
C PRO A 48 -8.52 -3.46 -2.98
N VAL A 49 -8.55 -2.85 -1.80
CA VAL A 49 -9.72 -2.13 -1.33
C VAL A 49 -9.66 -0.72 -1.91
N ILE A 50 -10.68 -0.34 -2.67
CA ILE A 50 -10.81 1.00 -3.27
C ILE A 50 -11.82 1.78 -2.44
N HIS A 51 -11.35 2.86 -1.80
CA HIS A 51 -12.23 3.75 -1.03
C HIS A 51 -13.06 4.64 -1.96
N ARG A 52 -12.38 5.31 -2.90
CA ARG A 52 -13.03 6.20 -3.85
C ARG A 52 -12.22 6.35 -5.13
N VAL A 53 -12.92 6.49 -6.24
CA VAL A 53 -12.35 6.80 -7.55
C VAL A 53 -12.74 8.22 -7.94
N PHE A 54 -11.75 9.04 -8.31
CA PHE A 54 -11.95 10.35 -8.91
C PHE A 54 -11.69 10.28 -10.41
N HIS A 55 -12.47 11.03 -11.18
CA HIS A 55 -12.26 11.11 -12.63
C HIS A 55 -11.16 12.12 -12.93
N ALA A 56 -10.00 11.62 -13.36
CA ALA A 56 -8.79 12.43 -13.52
C ALA A 56 -8.91 13.54 -14.58
N ALA A 57 -9.85 13.40 -15.52
CA ALA A 57 -10.13 14.43 -16.52
C ALA A 57 -10.80 15.68 -15.92
N GLU A 58 -11.39 15.57 -14.74
CA GLU A 58 -11.99 16.72 -14.06
C GLU A 58 -10.92 17.63 -13.45
N PRO A 59 -10.98 18.97 -13.66
CA PRO A 59 -9.90 19.86 -13.22
C PRO A 59 -9.62 19.86 -11.73
N THR A 60 -10.61 19.55 -10.90
CA THR A 60 -10.48 19.55 -9.43
C THR A 60 -10.19 18.18 -8.84
N ALA A 61 -10.16 17.14 -9.65
CA ALA A 61 -10.05 15.74 -9.15
C ALA A 61 -8.83 15.49 -8.27
N ALA A 62 -7.67 15.95 -8.69
CA ALA A 62 -6.43 15.77 -7.93
C ALA A 62 -6.49 16.48 -6.58
N ALA A 63 -6.97 17.73 -6.55
CA ALA A 63 -7.11 18.51 -5.32
C ALA A 63 -8.10 17.86 -4.35
N GLU A 64 -9.22 17.38 -4.86
CA GLU A 64 -10.23 16.69 -4.05
C GLU A 64 -9.71 15.36 -3.49
N ALA A 65 -8.95 14.60 -4.29
CA ALA A 65 -8.33 13.35 -3.85
C ALA A 65 -7.31 13.60 -2.72
N HIS A 66 -6.47 14.62 -2.86
CA HIS A 66 -5.54 15.02 -1.82
C HIS A 66 -6.24 15.48 -0.54
N ALA A 67 -7.29 16.28 -0.68
CA ALA A 67 -8.09 16.74 0.46
C ALA A 67 -8.71 15.57 1.22
N LEU A 68 -9.25 14.59 0.50
CA LEU A 68 -9.80 13.38 1.11
C LEU A 68 -8.71 12.58 1.85
N MET A 69 -7.53 12.44 1.25
CA MET A 69 -6.41 11.74 1.88
C MET A 69 -5.99 12.41 3.19
N GLU A 70 -5.96 13.74 3.22
CA GLU A 70 -5.58 14.51 4.42
C GLU A 70 -6.56 14.36 5.57
N THR A 71 -7.82 14.02 5.31
CA THR A 71 -8.80 13.75 6.39
C THR A 71 -8.48 12.49 7.17
N SER A 72 -7.68 11.57 6.63
CA SER A 72 -7.34 10.27 7.20
C SER A 72 -8.57 9.40 7.56
N THR A 73 -9.72 9.67 6.94
CA THR A 73 -10.96 8.91 7.17
C THR A 73 -11.16 7.77 6.17
N HIS A 74 -10.35 7.73 5.12
CA HIS A 74 -10.45 6.72 4.07
C HIS A 74 -9.94 5.35 4.55
N VAL A 75 -10.58 4.30 4.04
CA VAL A 75 -10.15 2.91 4.20
C VAL A 75 -9.88 2.33 2.82
N GLY A 76 -8.61 1.97 2.56
CA GLY A 76 -8.18 1.51 1.26
C GLY A 76 -7.59 2.63 0.39
N LYS A 77 -7.62 2.44 -0.91
CA LYS A 77 -6.96 3.31 -1.89
C LYS A 77 -7.88 4.40 -2.43
N ILE A 78 -7.32 5.56 -2.63
CA ILE A 78 -7.92 6.65 -3.38
C ILE A 78 -7.30 6.60 -4.78
N VAL A 79 -8.12 6.50 -5.80
CA VAL A 79 -7.68 6.27 -7.19
C VAL A 79 -8.10 7.42 -8.09
N LEU A 80 -7.21 7.84 -8.97
CA LEU A 80 -7.51 8.74 -10.07
C LEU A 80 -7.60 7.90 -11.34
N SER A 81 -8.71 7.96 -12.05
CA SER A 81 -8.96 7.17 -13.25
C SER A 81 -9.26 8.07 -14.44
N TRP A 82 -8.67 7.77 -15.58
CA TRP A 82 -8.96 8.42 -16.85
C TRP A 82 -10.12 7.74 -17.61
N ALA A 83 -10.53 6.61 -17.16
CA ALA A 83 -11.66 5.88 -17.76
C ALA A 83 -13.02 6.33 -17.19
#